data_8d33e8ed5ff3eaccf1b5dd2de45eeb4d
#
_entry.id   8d33e8ed5ff3eaccf1b5dd2de45eeb4d
#
_cell.length_a   1.000
_cell.length_b   1.000
_cell.length_c   1.000
_cell.angle_alpha   90.00
_cell.angle_beta   90.00
_cell.angle_gamma   90.00
#
_symmetry.space_group_name_H-M   'P 1'
#
loop_
_entity.id
_entity.type
_entity.pdbx_description
1 polymer ?
#
loop_
_entity_poly.entity_id
_entity_poly.type
_entity_poly.pdbx_seq_one_letter_code
_entity_poly.pdbx_strand_id
1 'polypeptide(L)'
;MTTLVFSLLTFLFRRPLLNFLGASPDTFGYAQSYLIWVVVLGGVPTMLSLTLGHLLRSEGHARPASAGMMFGGILNVILDPVLIFGFHLDVAGAAIAAAFSNLASVVFFVVIYIRLADRTAVSLLPRYFTFRFVGQIFSVGLATALATALGNASNMVIVRLSSGYGDIPVAAYGIVKRIDQFPLNVSMGLCQGFMPLVGYNYAAGNYKRMRAVSFFSWKTALIMSACFVACFAAFAQPIMHLFIPEAQTSTLGASFLRIACLAVPLTSVNFLISYTLQAMGKGTQSAILTFSRQGLLNIPLLILMNTLVGLYGMIWTQLLVEVIMLPVSFGMYLHTASDKSRTNRSEVKK
;
A
#
# COMPACT_ATOMS: atom_id res chain seq x y z
N MET A 1 0.64 21.26 3.22
CA MET A 1 -0.59 22.06 3.16
C MET A 1 -1.86 21.20 3.19
N THR A 2 -2.10 20.31 2.23
CA THR A 2 -3.29 19.43 2.20
C THR A 2 -3.49 18.63 3.49
N THR A 3 -2.41 18.05 4.03
CA THR A 3 -2.45 17.29 5.29
C THR A 3 -2.83 18.15 6.49
N LEU A 4 -2.34 19.39 6.56
CA LEU A 4 -2.73 20.33 7.62
C LEU A 4 -4.22 20.66 7.55
N VAL A 5 -4.75 20.92 6.35
CA VAL A 5 -6.19 21.16 6.16
C VAL A 5 -6.98 19.92 6.56
N PHE A 6 -6.55 18.74 6.15
CA PHE A 6 -7.19 17.47 6.51
C PHE A 6 -7.16 17.24 8.03
N SER A 7 -6.02 17.46 8.70
CA SER A 7 -5.91 17.34 10.15
C SER A 7 -6.82 18.31 10.88
N LEU A 8 -6.88 19.57 10.41
CA LEU A 8 -7.76 20.58 10.98
C LEU A 8 -9.25 20.21 10.82
N LEU A 9 -9.66 19.79 9.62
CA LEU A 9 -11.03 19.34 9.37
C LEU A 9 -11.36 18.12 10.23
N THR A 10 -10.46 17.16 10.33
CA THR A 10 -10.65 15.98 11.18
C THR A 10 -10.80 16.37 12.65
N PHE A 11 -10.03 17.34 13.12
CA PHE A 11 -10.15 17.85 14.50
C PHE A 11 -11.50 18.54 14.74
N LEU A 12 -11.94 19.39 13.84
CA LEU A 12 -13.22 20.10 13.93
C LEU A 12 -14.40 19.14 13.88
N PHE A 13 -14.37 18.18 12.97
CA PHE A 13 -15.45 17.22 12.77
C PHE A 13 -15.23 15.87 13.48
N ARG A 14 -14.36 15.81 14.50
CA ARG A 14 -14.02 14.54 15.17
C ARG A 14 -15.21 13.78 15.75
N ARG A 15 -16.18 14.49 16.36
CA ARG A 15 -17.38 13.87 16.94
C ARG A 15 -18.29 13.25 15.87
N PRO A 16 -18.77 14.00 14.86
CA PRO A 16 -19.60 13.41 13.82
C PRO A 16 -18.87 12.33 13.03
N LEU A 17 -17.55 12.47 12.82
CA LEU A 17 -16.73 11.47 12.12
C LEU A 17 -16.66 10.16 12.91
N LEU A 18 -16.40 10.20 14.22
CA LEU A 18 -16.34 9.01 15.06
C LEU A 18 -17.71 8.32 15.18
N ASN A 19 -18.79 9.09 15.30
CA ASN A 19 -20.15 8.54 15.30
C ASN A 19 -20.48 7.86 13.95
N PHE A 20 -20.11 8.48 12.85
CA PHE A 20 -20.28 7.90 11.50
C PHE A 20 -19.47 6.61 11.33
N LEU A 21 -18.27 6.53 11.91
CA LEU A 21 -17.42 5.34 11.91
C LEU A 21 -17.91 4.23 12.86
N GLY A 22 -18.98 4.48 13.64
CA GLY A 22 -19.58 3.47 14.49
C GLY A 22 -18.92 3.33 15.88
N ALA A 23 -18.26 4.37 16.38
CA ALA A 23 -17.72 4.36 17.73
C ALA A 23 -18.86 4.27 18.75
N SER A 24 -18.82 3.23 19.60
CA SER A 24 -19.75 3.08 20.71
C SER A 24 -19.40 4.05 21.87
N PRO A 25 -20.34 4.35 22.80
CA PRO A 25 -20.05 5.19 23.97
C PRO A 25 -18.80 4.74 24.74
N ASP A 26 -18.62 3.43 24.89
CA ASP A 26 -17.48 2.84 25.62
C ASP A 26 -16.15 2.96 24.88
N THR A 27 -16.16 2.93 23.56
CA THR A 27 -14.95 3.00 22.71
C THR A 27 -14.63 4.42 22.25
N PHE A 28 -15.56 5.36 22.42
CA PHE A 28 -15.43 6.73 21.89
C PHE A 28 -14.18 7.45 22.41
N GLY A 29 -13.88 7.33 23.70
CA GLY A 29 -12.72 7.95 24.34
C GLY A 29 -11.39 7.45 23.74
N TYR A 30 -11.26 6.14 23.57
CA TYR A 30 -10.09 5.51 22.96
C TYR A 30 -9.95 5.90 21.48
N ALA A 31 -11.04 5.85 20.74
CA ALA A 31 -11.06 6.22 19.33
C ALA A 31 -10.72 7.71 19.11
N GLN A 32 -11.21 8.60 19.98
CA GLN A 32 -10.89 10.02 19.94
C GLN A 32 -9.40 10.27 20.24
N SER A 33 -8.85 9.64 21.25
CA SER A 33 -7.42 9.75 21.58
C SER A 33 -6.55 9.26 20.44
N TYR A 34 -6.87 8.11 19.87
CA TYR A 34 -6.17 7.57 18.71
C TYR A 34 -6.21 8.52 17.49
N LEU A 35 -7.39 9.04 17.17
CA LEU A 35 -7.58 9.97 16.05
C LEU A 35 -6.77 11.26 16.24
N ILE A 36 -6.74 11.82 17.45
CA ILE A 36 -5.98 13.04 17.73
C ILE A 36 -4.48 12.79 17.54
N TRP A 37 -3.92 11.73 18.12
CA TRP A 37 -2.48 11.47 18.05
C TRP A 37 -2.03 11.02 16.68
N VAL A 38 -2.77 10.13 15.99
CA VAL A 38 -2.34 9.57 14.69
C VAL A 38 -2.67 10.50 13.53
N VAL A 39 -3.87 11.11 13.51
CA VAL A 39 -4.33 11.87 12.35
C VAL A 39 -4.09 13.36 12.53
N VAL A 40 -4.44 13.93 13.68
CA VAL A 40 -4.35 15.39 13.89
C VAL A 40 -2.89 15.80 14.10
N LEU A 41 -2.21 15.20 15.06
CA LEU A 41 -0.83 15.54 15.41
C LEU A 41 0.19 14.76 14.57
N GLY A 42 -0.01 13.47 14.41
CA GLY A 42 0.88 12.57 13.69
C GLY A 42 0.74 12.61 12.16
N GLY A 43 -0.36 13.15 11.64
CA GLY A 43 -0.62 13.16 10.19
C GLY A 43 0.42 13.93 9.39
N VAL A 44 0.84 15.10 9.87
CA VAL A 44 1.88 15.91 9.22
C VAL A 44 3.26 15.22 9.28
N PRO A 45 3.76 14.75 10.42
CA PRO A 45 4.99 13.96 10.49
C PRO A 45 4.96 12.73 9.58
N THR A 46 3.86 11.98 9.57
CA THR A 46 3.72 10.79 8.72
C THR A 46 3.86 11.13 7.23
N MET A 47 3.13 12.15 6.77
CA MET A 47 3.20 12.56 5.36
C MET A 47 4.55 13.15 4.98
N LEU A 48 5.18 13.91 5.87
CA LEU A 48 6.54 14.43 5.63
C LEU A 48 7.56 13.31 5.56
N SER A 49 7.52 12.35 6.49
CA SER A 49 8.41 11.19 6.49
C SER A 49 8.31 10.41 5.18
N LEU A 50 7.10 10.06 4.74
CA LEU A 50 6.87 9.37 3.47
C LEU A 50 7.37 10.19 2.28
N THR A 51 7.03 11.48 2.22
CA THR A 51 7.39 12.35 1.10
C THR A 51 8.90 12.51 0.99
N LEU A 52 9.58 12.83 2.09
CA LEU A 52 11.04 12.99 2.12
C LEU A 52 11.77 11.69 1.75
N GLY A 53 11.27 10.56 2.22
CA GLY A 53 11.81 9.24 1.86
C GLY A 53 11.66 8.93 0.37
N HIS A 54 10.51 9.25 -0.24
CA HIS A 54 10.29 9.08 -1.67
C HIS A 54 11.13 10.04 -2.51
N LEU A 55 11.28 11.29 -2.09
CA LEU A 55 12.14 12.27 -2.78
C LEU A 55 13.60 11.82 -2.76
N LEU A 56 14.14 11.38 -1.61
CA LEU A 56 15.50 10.83 -1.52
C LEU A 56 15.71 9.65 -2.46
N ARG A 57 14.72 8.76 -2.60
CA ARG A 57 14.79 7.65 -3.56
C ARG A 57 14.81 8.14 -5.00
N SER A 58 14.03 9.15 -5.34
CA SER A 58 13.98 9.71 -6.69
C SER A 58 15.30 10.36 -7.13
N GLU A 59 16.08 10.88 -6.17
CA GLU A 59 17.43 11.40 -6.38
C GLU A 59 18.52 10.31 -6.41
N GLY A 60 18.14 9.04 -6.30
CA GLY A 60 19.07 7.90 -6.33
C GLY A 60 19.63 7.51 -4.96
N HIS A 61 19.26 8.22 -3.89
CA HIS A 61 19.70 7.95 -2.52
C HIS A 61 18.83 6.91 -1.81
N ALA A 62 18.68 5.71 -2.42
CA ALA A 62 17.80 4.65 -1.92
C ALA A 62 18.23 4.12 -0.52
N ARG A 63 19.54 4.03 -0.24
CA ARG A 63 20.04 3.54 1.05
C ARG A 63 19.63 4.42 2.23
N PRO A 64 19.91 5.74 2.25
CA PRO A 64 19.47 6.63 3.34
C PRO A 64 17.95 6.75 3.40
N ALA A 65 17.24 6.68 2.27
CA ALA A 65 15.78 6.65 2.27
C ALA A 65 15.22 5.42 3.01
N SER A 66 15.75 4.24 2.72
CA SER A 66 15.34 3.01 3.40
C SER A 66 15.78 3.01 4.88
N ALA A 67 16.97 3.50 5.20
CA ALA A 67 17.45 3.61 6.58
C ALA A 67 16.55 4.49 7.44
N GLY A 68 16.08 5.65 6.92
CA GLY A 68 15.19 6.55 7.65
C GLY A 68 13.81 5.95 7.91
N MET A 69 13.26 5.23 6.93
CA MET A 69 11.99 4.52 7.10
C MET A 69 12.11 3.35 8.09
N MET A 70 13.22 2.58 8.02
CA MET A 70 13.50 1.50 8.98
C MET A 70 13.71 2.04 10.39
N PHE A 71 14.42 3.15 10.53
CA PHE A 71 14.64 3.81 11.82
C PHE A 71 13.32 4.15 12.51
N GLY A 72 12.39 4.78 11.79
CA GLY A 72 11.05 5.05 12.32
C GLY A 72 10.28 3.78 12.68
N GLY A 73 10.32 2.77 11.81
CA GLY A 73 9.64 1.49 12.07
C GLY A 73 10.19 0.76 13.30
N ILE A 74 11.51 0.67 13.44
CA ILE A 74 12.15 0.05 14.61
C ILE A 74 11.84 0.84 15.87
N LEU A 75 11.91 2.17 15.81
CA LEU A 75 11.58 3.03 16.95
C LEU A 75 10.12 2.84 17.38
N ASN A 76 9.19 2.71 16.43
CA ASN A 76 7.79 2.42 16.74
C ASN A 76 7.64 1.08 17.48
N VAL A 77 8.26 0.00 16.97
CA VAL A 77 8.22 -1.32 17.61
C VAL A 77 8.77 -1.31 19.05
N ILE A 78 9.74 -0.44 19.33
CA ILE A 78 10.31 -0.27 20.68
C ILE A 78 9.38 0.59 21.56
N LEU A 79 8.85 1.69 21.02
CA LEU A 79 8.01 2.61 21.78
C LEU A 79 6.62 2.03 22.09
N ASP A 80 6.05 1.21 21.21
CA ASP A 80 4.73 0.60 21.42
C ASP A 80 4.64 -0.13 22.78
N PRO A 81 5.45 -1.15 23.09
CA PRO A 81 5.35 -1.84 24.38
C PRO A 81 5.72 -0.95 25.57
N VAL A 82 6.64 -0.02 25.41
CA VAL A 82 7.02 0.90 26.48
C VAL A 82 5.87 1.82 26.87
N LEU A 83 5.16 2.39 25.88
CA LEU A 83 4.06 3.32 26.13
C LEU A 83 2.77 2.58 26.51
N ILE A 84 2.50 1.43 25.92
CA ILE A 84 1.30 0.63 26.21
C ILE A 84 1.39 -0.01 27.60
N PHE A 85 2.48 -0.76 27.86
CA PHE A 85 2.61 -1.56 29.08
C PHE A 85 3.39 -0.81 30.18
N GLY A 86 4.45 -0.04 29.84
CA GLY A 86 5.25 0.67 30.82
C GLY A 86 4.56 1.89 31.41
N PHE A 87 3.92 2.70 30.56
CA PHE A 87 3.18 3.91 30.97
C PHE A 87 1.66 3.69 31.09
N HIS A 88 1.16 2.49 30.80
CA HIS A 88 -0.27 2.14 30.87
C HIS A 88 -1.17 3.08 30.08
N LEU A 89 -0.71 3.53 28.89
CA LEU A 89 -1.45 4.47 28.04
C LEU A 89 -2.41 3.76 27.06
N ASP A 90 -2.52 2.45 27.12
CA ASP A 90 -3.39 1.63 26.26
C ASP A 90 -3.31 2.02 24.77
N VAL A 91 -4.46 2.24 24.15
CA VAL A 91 -4.59 2.63 22.73
C VAL A 91 -3.91 3.99 22.42
N ALA A 92 -3.93 4.93 23.40
CA ALA A 92 -3.25 6.22 23.23
C ALA A 92 -1.73 6.03 23.15
N GLY A 93 -1.17 5.07 23.90
CA GLY A 93 0.26 4.74 23.85
C GLY A 93 0.74 4.35 22.44
N ALA A 94 0.02 3.44 21.77
CA ALA A 94 0.31 3.08 20.39
C ALA A 94 0.21 4.27 19.42
N ALA A 95 -0.79 5.12 19.60
CA ALA A 95 -0.98 6.31 18.78
C ALA A 95 0.17 7.33 18.95
N ILE A 96 0.60 7.55 20.19
CA ILE A 96 1.74 8.42 20.53
C ILE A 96 3.03 7.83 19.96
N ALA A 97 3.29 6.53 20.13
CA ALA A 97 4.46 5.86 19.57
C ALA A 97 4.57 6.05 18.06
N ALA A 98 3.47 5.87 17.34
CA ALA A 98 3.42 6.08 15.89
C ALA A 98 3.74 7.54 15.51
N ALA A 99 3.15 8.52 16.20
CA ALA A 99 3.38 9.94 15.93
C ALA A 99 4.86 10.33 16.18
N PHE A 100 5.44 9.91 17.32
CA PHE A 100 6.83 10.18 17.66
C PHE A 100 7.82 9.48 16.71
N SER A 101 7.56 8.24 16.35
CA SER A 101 8.41 7.48 15.42
C SER A 101 8.45 8.10 14.02
N ASN A 102 7.31 8.60 13.54
CA ASN A 102 7.25 9.32 12.28
C ASN A 102 7.97 10.68 12.37
N LEU A 103 7.83 11.39 13.49
CA LEU A 103 8.56 12.65 13.74
C LEU A 103 10.07 12.41 13.77
N ALA A 104 10.53 11.35 14.43
CA ALA A 104 11.94 10.96 14.45
C ALA A 104 12.46 10.65 13.05
N SER A 105 11.66 9.97 12.21
CA SER A 105 11.98 9.74 10.79
C SER A 105 12.12 11.05 10.02
N VAL A 106 11.24 12.04 10.27
CA VAL A 106 11.33 13.36 9.64
C VAL A 106 12.63 14.04 10.04
N VAL A 107 12.97 14.04 11.32
CA VAL A 107 14.24 14.61 11.81
C VAL A 107 15.43 13.94 11.14
N PHE A 108 15.42 12.60 11.05
CA PHE A 108 16.46 11.85 10.36
C PHE A 108 16.59 12.29 8.89
N PHE A 109 15.49 12.41 8.15
CA PHE A 109 15.52 12.85 6.77
C PHE A 109 15.99 14.29 6.62
N VAL A 110 15.55 15.20 7.48
CA VAL A 110 16.02 16.60 7.46
C VAL A 110 17.53 16.66 7.67
N VAL A 111 18.08 15.89 8.61
CA VAL A 111 19.55 15.81 8.84
C VAL A 111 20.26 15.27 7.58
N ILE A 112 19.71 14.27 6.91
CA ILE A 112 20.26 13.74 5.66
C ILE A 112 20.23 14.81 4.55
N TYR A 113 19.12 15.54 4.39
CA TYR A 113 19.02 16.62 3.40
C TYR A 113 19.99 17.76 3.68
N ILE A 114 20.20 18.14 4.94
CA ILE A 114 21.22 19.14 5.31
C ILE A 114 22.63 18.64 4.93
N ARG A 115 22.95 17.37 5.15
CA ARG A 115 24.24 16.77 4.77
C ARG A 115 24.43 16.65 3.25
N LEU A 116 23.35 16.56 2.50
CA LEU A 116 23.34 16.45 1.04
C LEU A 116 23.05 17.79 0.37
N ALA A 117 23.01 18.91 1.10
CA ALA A 117 22.58 20.21 0.58
C ALA A 117 23.27 20.63 -0.73
N ASP A 118 24.55 20.31 -0.88
CA ASP A 118 25.36 20.63 -2.08
C ASP A 118 25.09 19.65 -3.26
N ARG A 119 24.38 18.56 -3.04
CA ARG A 119 24.18 17.48 -4.03
C ARG A 119 22.72 17.19 -4.33
N THR A 120 21.79 17.80 -3.62
CA THR A 120 20.35 17.60 -3.80
C THR A 120 19.73 18.75 -4.61
N ALA A 121 18.81 18.40 -5.50
CA ALA A 121 17.97 19.38 -6.19
C ALA A 121 16.74 19.80 -5.38
N VAL A 122 16.45 19.10 -4.29
CA VAL A 122 15.29 19.37 -3.43
C VAL A 122 15.62 20.47 -2.42
N SER A 123 14.85 21.54 -2.43
CA SER A 123 14.91 22.61 -1.43
C SER A 123 13.67 22.57 -0.54
N LEU A 124 13.90 22.63 0.77
CA LEU A 124 12.82 22.74 1.76
C LEU A 124 12.38 24.18 2.00
N LEU A 125 13.01 25.14 1.32
CA LEU A 125 12.70 26.55 1.49
C LEU A 125 11.40 26.95 0.78
N PRO A 126 10.46 27.62 1.44
CA PRO A 126 9.18 28.04 0.87
C PRO A 126 9.32 28.92 -0.38
N ARG A 127 10.45 29.59 -0.54
CA ARG A 127 10.76 30.46 -1.68
C ARG A 127 10.65 29.76 -3.04
N TYR A 128 10.92 28.45 -3.11
CA TYR A 128 10.92 27.66 -4.34
C TYR A 128 9.58 26.97 -4.60
N PHE A 129 8.55 27.26 -3.78
CA PHE A 129 7.22 26.70 -3.99
C PHE A 129 6.59 27.27 -5.27
N THR A 130 6.12 26.38 -6.15
CA THR A 130 5.43 26.74 -7.39
C THR A 130 4.15 25.95 -7.56
N PHE A 131 3.09 26.59 -8.01
CA PHE A 131 1.80 25.94 -8.30
C PHE A 131 1.79 25.17 -9.63
N ARG A 132 2.83 25.32 -10.47
CA ARG A 132 2.88 24.74 -11.82
C ARG A 132 2.64 23.23 -11.87
N PHE A 133 3.13 22.50 -10.87
CA PHE A 133 3.06 21.03 -10.83
C PHE A 133 1.89 20.49 -9.98
N VAL A 134 1.14 21.34 -9.30
CA VAL A 134 0.07 20.95 -8.39
C VAL A 134 -0.99 20.12 -9.10
N GLY A 135 -1.42 20.51 -10.30
CA GLY A 135 -2.40 19.75 -11.09
C GLY A 135 -1.94 18.35 -11.44
N GLN A 136 -0.67 18.16 -11.80
CA GLN A 136 -0.11 16.83 -12.11
C GLN A 136 -0.03 15.95 -10.85
N ILE A 137 0.41 16.53 -9.73
CA ILE A 137 0.48 15.82 -8.44
C ILE A 137 -0.91 15.39 -7.99
N PHE A 138 -1.90 16.29 -8.06
CA PHE A 138 -3.28 15.98 -7.68
C PHE A 138 -3.93 14.94 -8.59
N SER A 139 -3.69 14.98 -9.89
CA SER A 139 -4.21 14.01 -10.85
C SER A 139 -3.77 12.57 -10.49
N VAL A 140 -2.48 12.38 -10.22
CA VAL A 140 -1.95 11.06 -9.83
C VAL A 140 -2.38 10.69 -8.41
N GLY A 141 -2.34 11.65 -7.48
CA GLY A 141 -2.71 11.45 -6.09
C GLY A 141 -4.19 11.08 -5.91
N LEU A 142 -5.10 11.80 -6.58
CA LEU A 142 -6.54 11.53 -6.51
C LEU A 142 -6.88 10.16 -7.10
N ALA A 143 -6.26 9.80 -8.22
CA ALA A 143 -6.44 8.49 -8.83
C ALA A 143 -6.01 7.35 -7.88
N THR A 144 -4.88 7.52 -7.20
CA THR A 144 -4.38 6.56 -6.21
C THR A 144 -5.28 6.53 -4.96
N ALA A 145 -5.77 7.68 -4.50
CA ALA A 145 -6.68 7.77 -3.36
C ALA A 145 -8.01 7.05 -3.64
N LEU A 146 -8.60 7.28 -4.82
CA LEU A 146 -9.82 6.59 -5.25
C LEU A 146 -9.62 5.08 -5.33
N ALA A 147 -8.49 4.62 -5.88
CA ALA A 147 -8.16 3.21 -5.94
C ALA A 147 -8.04 2.58 -4.53
N THR A 148 -7.42 3.29 -3.59
CA THR A 148 -7.32 2.85 -2.18
C THR A 148 -8.69 2.82 -1.50
N ALA A 149 -9.52 3.83 -1.74
CA ALA A 149 -10.89 3.89 -1.21
C ALA A 149 -11.74 2.71 -1.72
N LEU A 150 -11.62 2.36 -3.00
CA LEU A 150 -12.29 1.19 -3.57
C LEU A 150 -11.80 -0.13 -2.98
N GLY A 151 -10.49 -0.26 -2.72
CA GLY A 151 -9.93 -1.42 -2.03
C GLY A 151 -10.50 -1.58 -0.62
N ASN A 152 -10.62 -0.48 0.12
CA ASN A 152 -11.25 -0.48 1.44
C ASN A 152 -12.75 -0.82 1.36
N ALA A 153 -13.47 -0.26 0.38
CA ALA A 153 -14.88 -0.59 0.13
C ALA A 153 -15.05 -2.08 -0.19
N SER A 154 -14.19 -2.65 -1.03
CA SER A 154 -14.19 -4.08 -1.32
C SER A 154 -13.99 -4.95 -0.06
N ASN A 155 -13.05 -4.54 0.82
CA ASN A 155 -12.86 -5.23 2.10
C ASN A 155 -14.11 -5.14 3.01
N MET A 156 -14.80 -3.99 3.04
CA MET A 156 -16.07 -3.87 3.77
C MET A 156 -17.16 -4.79 3.22
N VAL A 157 -17.27 -4.90 1.89
CA VAL A 157 -18.23 -5.81 1.26
C VAL A 157 -17.94 -7.26 1.64
N ILE A 158 -16.67 -7.69 1.62
CA ILE A 158 -16.30 -9.05 2.02
C ILE A 158 -16.68 -9.31 3.48
N VAL A 159 -16.34 -8.40 4.38
CA VAL A 159 -16.66 -8.54 5.83
C VAL A 159 -18.17 -8.62 6.02
N ARG A 160 -18.95 -7.76 5.33
CA ARG A 160 -20.41 -7.79 5.41
C ARG A 160 -21.02 -9.08 4.84
N LEU A 161 -20.51 -9.59 3.74
CA LEU A 161 -20.98 -10.88 3.19
C LEU A 161 -20.58 -12.04 4.11
N SER A 162 -19.37 -12.03 4.64
CA SER A 162 -18.88 -13.05 5.58
C SER A 162 -19.69 -13.09 6.87
N SER A 163 -20.18 -11.95 7.37
CA SER A 163 -21.01 -11.90 8.58
C SER A 163 -22.35 -12.64 8.43
N GLY A 164 -22.85 -12.81 7.21
CA GLY A 164 -24.02 -13.65 6.92
C GLY A 164 -23.81 -15.15 7.19
N TYR A 165 -22.54 -15.60 7.31
CA TYR A 165 -22.17 -16.98 7.62
C TYR A 165 -21.79 -17.20 9.10
N GLY A 166 -21.87 -16.15 9.93
CA GLY A 166 -21.52 -16.18 11.35
C GLY A 166 -20.16 -15.55 11.69
N ASP A 167 -19.82 -15.55 12.97
CA ASP A 167 -18.63 -14.85 13.47
C ASP A 167 -17.30 -15.61 13.15
N ILE A 168 -17.35 -16.92 13.10
CA ILE A 168 -16.17 -17.77 12.81
C ILE A 168 -15.54 -17.42 11.45
N PRO A 169 -16.29 -17.36 10.32
CA PRO A 169 -15.75 -16.95 9.04
C PRO A 169 -15.19 -15.54 9.03
N VAL A 170 -15.81 -14.60 9.73
CA VAL A 170 -15.34 -13.20 9.84
C VAL A 170 -14.00 -13.15 10.56
N ALA A 171 -13.88 -13.84 11.69
CA ALA A 171 -12.63 -13.92 12.45
C ALA A 171 -11.51 -14.60 11.63
N ALA A 172 -11.80 -15.75 11.03
CA ALA A 172 -10.86 -16.48 10.18
C ALA A 172 -10.36 -15.62 9.01
N TYR A 173 -11.27 -14.95 8.30
CA TYR A 173 -10.92 -14.06 7.19
C TYR A 173 -10.08 -12.85 7.64
N GLY A 174 -10.43 -12.25 8.78
CA GLY A 174 -9.69 -11.11 9.34
C GLY A 174 -8.22 -11.45 9.60
N ILE A 175 -7.93 -12.66 10.11
CA ILE A 175 -6.56 -13.13 10.34
C ILE A 175 -5.86 -13.43 9.01
N VAL A 176 -6.52 -14.12 8.09
CA VAL A 176 -5.96 -14.42 6.76
C VAL A 176 -5.55 -13.14 6.06
N LYS A 177 -6.36 -12.08 6.13
CA LYS A 177 -6.03 -10.77 5.57
C LYS A 177 -4.79 -10.12 6.21
N ARG A 178 -4.59 -10.28 7.51
CA ARG A 178 -3.38 -9.77 8.19
C ARG A 178 -2.13 -10.52 7.74
N ILE A 179 -2.22 -11.84 7.58
CA ILE A 179 -1.12 -12.68 7.10
C ILE A 179 -0.80 -12.35 5.63
N ASP A 180 -1.81 -12.22 4.78
CA ASP A 180 -1.69 -11.91 3.36
C ASP A 180 -1.08 -10.51 3.10
N GLN A 181 -1.23 -9.58 4.04
CA GLN A 181 -0.61 -8.26 3.97
C GLN A 181 0.92 -8.31 3.99
N PHE A 182 1.52 -9.33 4.59
CA PHE A 182 2.97 -9.43 4.71
C PHE A 182 3.67 -9.58 3.35
N PRO A 183 3.37 -10.56 2.48
CA PRO A 183 3.98 -10.66 1.16
C PRO A 183 3.62 -9.48 0.24
N LEU A 184 2.45 -8.87 0.42
CA LEU A 184 2.08 -7.66 -0.32
C LEU A 184 2.97 -6.47 0.05
N ASN A 185 3.28 -6.28 1.33
CA ASN A 185 4.20 -5.23 1.79
C ASN A 185 5.63 -5.45 1.26
N VAL A 186 6.10 -6.70 1.21
CA VAL A 186 7.39 -7.04 0.59
C VAL A 186 7.38 -6.67 -0.91
N SER A 187 6.31 -7.00 -1.62
CA SER A 187 6.15 -6.64 -3.04
C SER A 187 6.11 -5.12 -3.25
N MET A 188 5.44 -4.36 -2.36
CA MET A 188 5.46 -2.89 -2.37
C MET A 188 6.87 -2.32 -2.12
N GLY A 189 7.65 -2.93 -1.24
CA GLY A 189 9.06 -2.57 -1.02
C GLY A 189 9.90 -2.75 -2.29
N LEU A 190 9.71 -3.86 -3.00
CA LEU A 190 10.34 -4.08 -4.30
C LEU A 190 9.92 -3.02 -5.32
N CYS A 191 8.63 -2.71 -5.42
CA CYS A 191 8.13 -1.65 -6.30
C CYS A 191 8.85 -0.32 -6.07
N GLN A 192 8.95 0.10 -4.82
CA GLN A 192 9.60 1.35 -4.44
C GLN A 192 11.09 1.37 -4.78
N GLY A 193 11.77 0.21 -4.75
CA GLY A 193 13.17 0.09 -5.14
C GLY A 193 13.39 0.18 -6.66
N PHE A 194 12.50 -0.38 -7.46
CA PHE A 194 12.64 -0.44 -8.93
C PHE A 194 12.05 0.79 -9.65
N MET A 195 11.06 1.46 -9.08
CA MET A 195 10.42 2.64 -9.70
C MET A 195 11.42 3.71 -10.19
N PRO A 196 12.39 4.17 -9.40
CA PRO A 196 13.35 5.19 -9.85
C PRO A 196 14.19 4.72 -11.03
N LEU A 197 14.60 3.43 -11.05
CA LEU A 197 15.38 2.86 -12.15
C LEU A 197 14.58 2.81 -13.45
N VAL A 198 13.30 2.43 -13.37
CA VAL A 198 12.40 2.42 -14.52
C VAL A 198 12.16 3.83 -15.03
N GLY A 199 11.82 4.76 -14.14
CA GLY A 199 11.55 6.17 -14.48
C GLY A 199 12.76 6.85 -15.12
N TYR A 200 13.95 6.67 -14.56
CA TYR A 200 15.19 7.22 -15.11
C TYR A 200 15.49 6.70 -16.52
N ASN A 201 15.45 5.36 -16.72
CA ASN A 201 15.72 4.78 -18.03
C ASN A 201 14.65 5.14 -19.06
N TYR A 202 13.39 5.30 -18.65
CA TYR A 202 12.32 5.76 -19.52
C TYR A 202 12.51 7.22 -19.95
N ALA A 203 12.84 8.10 -19.03
CA ALA A 203 13.12 9.52 -19.32
C ALA A 203 14.36 9.71 -20.18
N ALA A 204 15.40 8.88 -19.98
CA ALA A 204 16.62 8.88 -20.78
C ALA A 204 16.45 8.23 -22.18
N GLY A 205 15.24 7.74 -22.53
CA GLY A 205 15.01 7.05 -23.82
C GLY A 205 15.61 5.65 -23.91
N ASN A 206 16.19 5.12 -22.83
CA ASN A 206 16.82 3.79 -22.81
C ASN A 206 15.79 2.68 -22.57
N TYR A 207 14.88 2.50 -23.52
CA TYR A 207 13.77 1.56 -23.43
C TYR A 207 14.20 0.10 -23.30
N LYS A 208 15.35 -0.28 -23.87
CA LYS A 208 15.90 -1.65 -23.74
C LYS A 208 16.22 -1.96 -22.26
N ARG A 209 16.92 -1.04 -21.60
CA ARG A 209 17.28 -1.18 -20.18
C ARG A 209 16.07 -1.06 -19.26
N MET A 210 15.16 -0.13 -19.56
CA MET A 210 13.88 -0.01 -18.84
C MET A 210 13.10 -1.33 -18.83
N ARG A 211 12.93 -1.97 -20.02
CA ARG A 211 12.24 -3.26 -20.12
C ARG A 211 12.97 -4.35 -19.35
N ALA A 212 14.30 -4.43 -19.46
CA ALA A 212 15.10 -5.40 -18.72
C ALA A 212 14.90 -5.26 -17.20
N VAL A 213 14.93 -4.04 -16.67
CA VAL A 213 14.66 -3.75 -15.24
C VAL A 213 13.25 -4.14 -14.87
N SER A 214 12.24 -3.80 -15.67
CA SER A 214 10.83 -4.15 -15.42
C SER A 214 10.63 -5.66 -15.34
N PHE A 215 11.10 -6.41 -16.33
CA PHE A 215 10.98 -7.88 -16.34
C PHE A 215 11.76 -8.54 -15.21
N PHE A 216 12.95 -8.01 -14.88
CA PHE A 216 13.72 -8.50 -13.75
C PHE A 216 12.97 -8.32 -12.44
N SER A 217 12.36 -7.14 -12.23
CA SER A 217 11.57 -6.86 -11.02
C SER A 217 10.35 -7.77 -10.91
N TRP A 218 9.62 -7.99 -12.01
CA TRP A 218 8.46 -8.88 -12.04
C TRP A 218 8.85 -10.34 -11.75
N LYS A 219 9.93 -10.82 -12.36
CA LYS A 219 10.47 -12.17 -12.08
C LYS A 219 10.88 -12.32 -10.62
N THR A 220 11.56 -11.32 -10.06
CA THR A 220 11.95 -11.32 -8.64
C THR A 220 10.75 -11.37 -7.73
N ALA A 221 9.73 -10.54 -7.98
CA ALA A 221 8.49 -10.55 -7.21
C ALA A 221 7.74 -11.88 -7.30
N LEU A 222 7.69 -12.48 -8.50
CA LEU A 222 7.08 -13.79 -8.73
C LEU A 222 7.78 -14.89 -7.91
N ILE A 223 9.11 -14.91 -7.93
CA ILE A 223 9.90 -15.90 -7.17
C ILE A 223 9.69 -15.71 -5.67
N MET A 224 9.79 -14.46 -5.17
CA MET A 224 9.62 -14.18 -3.75
C MET A 224 8.20 -14.54 -3.28
N SER A 225 7.18 -14.14 -4.04
CA SER A 225 5.80 -14.47 -3.69
C SER A 225 5.50 -15.97 -3.78
N ALA A 226 6.11 -16.69 -4.72
CA ALA A 226 6.01 -18.15 -4.78
C ALA A 226 6.61 -18.83 -3.53
N CYS A 227 7.72 -18.31 -3.00
CA CYS A 227 8.28 -18.77 -1.73
C CYS A 227 7.30 -18.54 -0.56
N PHE A 228 6.62 -17.38 -0.51
CA PHE A 228 5.59 -17.14 0.50
C PHE A 228 4.39 -18.08 0.35
N VAL A 229 3.94 -18.34 -0.87
CA VAL A 229 2.86 -19.30 -1.14
C VAL A 229 3.24 -20.69 -0.62
N ALA A 230 4.45 -21.16 -0.94
CA ALA A 230 4.92 -22.45 -0.48
C ALA A 230 4.97 -22.52 1.06
N CYS A 231 5.48 -21.48 1.71
CA CYS A 231 5.54 -21.38 3.16
C CYS A 231 4.14 -21.35 3.79
N PHE A 232 3.25 -20.50 3.30
CA PHE A 232 1.89 -20.36 3.85
C PHE A 232 1.02 -21.59 3.57
N ALA A 233 1.16 -22.22 2.41
CA ALA A 233 0.44 -23.46 2.11
C ALA A 233 0.90 -24.63 3.02
N ALA A 234 2.21 -24.76 3.24
CA ALA A 234 2.77 -25.80 4.09
C ALA A 234 2.43 -25.59 5.57
N PHE A 235 2.55 -24.34 6.06
CA PHE A 235 2.40 -24.01 7.47
C PHE A 235 1.08 -23.32 7.81
N ALA A 236 0.04 -23.41 6.95
CA ALA A 236 -1.23 -22.74 7.15
C ALA A 236 -1.88 -23.03 8.50
N GLN A 237 -1.93 -24.31 8.90
CA GLN A 237 -2.54 -24.72 10.17
C GLN A 237 -1.75 -24.22 11.39
N PRO A 238 -0.43 -24.42 11.51
CA PRO A 238 0.36 -23.86 12.61
C PRO A 238 0.28 -22.33 12.70
N ILE A 239 0.33 -21.65 11.55
CA ILE A 239 0.23 -20.19 11.50
C ILE A 239 -1.12 -19.74 12.05
N MET A 240 -2.23 -20.31 11.57
CA MET A 240 -3.56 -19.92 12.05
C MET A 240 -3.76 -20.23 13.53
N HIS A 241 -3.24 -21.36 14.02
CA HIS A 241 -3.34 -21.73 15.43
C HIS A 241 -2.56 -20.78 16.36
N LEU A 242 -1.47 -20.16 15.85
CA LEU A 242 -0.73 -19.13 16.59
C LEU A 242 -1.56 -17.88 16.86
N PHE A 243 -2.46 -17.53 15.94
CA PHE A 243 -3.32 -16.34 16.06
C PHE A 243 -4.63 -16.64 16.79
N ILE A 244 -5.24 -17.81 16.56
CA ILE A 244 -6.46 -18.26 17.24
C ILE A 244 -6.32 -19.73 17.62
N PRO A 245 -6.31 -20.05 18.94
CA PRO A 245 -6.21 -21.41 19.43
C PRO A 245 -7.47 -22.24 19.16
N GLU A 246 -8.62 -21.61 18.91
CA GLU A 246 -9.88 -22.28 18.66
C GLU A 246 -9.80 -23.15 17.40
N ALA A 247 -9.99 -24.44 17.54
CA ALA A 247 -9.76 -25.43 16.49
C ALA A 247 -10.63 -25.19 15.25
N GLN A 248 -11.90 -24.81 15.44
CA GLN A 248 -12.83 -24.62 14.34
C GLN A 248 -12.44 -23.40 13.47
N THR A 249 -12.16 -22.27 14.09
CA THR A 249 -11.73 -21.04 13.42
C THR A 249 -10.36 -21.22 12.77
N SER A 250 -9.43 -21.89 13.45
CA SER A 250 -8.08 -22.16 12.96
C SER A 250 -8.10 -23.07 11.70
N THR A 251 -8.91 -24.12 11.69
CA THR A 251 -9.02 -25.05 10.54
C THR A 251 -9.65 -24.36 9.33
N LEU A 252 -10.72 -23.60 9.55
CA LEU A 252 -11.36 -22.83 8.49
C LEU A 252 -10.39 -21.78 7.92
N GLY A 253 -9.72 -21.04 8.78
CA GLY A 253 -8.74 -20.05 8.39
C GLY A 253 -7.54 -20.63 7.64
N ALA A 254 -7.07 -21.82 8.00
CA ALA A 254 -6.01 -22.52 7.27
C ALA A 254 -6.44 -22.86 5.83
N SER A 255 -7.70 -23.26 5.65
CA SER A 255 -8.27 -23.49 4.30
C SER A 255 -8.36 -22.19 3.51
N PHE A 256 -8.81 -21.12 4.13
CA PHE A 256 -8.84 -19.78 3.50
C PHE A 256 -7.44 -19.29 3.14
N LEU A 257 -6.46 -19.44 4.03
CA LEU A 257 -5.09 -19.03 3.79
C LEU A 257 -4.46 -19.76 2.60
N ARG A 258 -4.69 -21.06 2.47
CA ARG A 258 -4.20 -21.86 1.33
C ARG A 258 -4.78 -21.39 0.00
N ILE A 259 -6.03 -20.95 -0.03
CA ILE A 259 -6.66 -20.42 -1.24
C ILE A 259 -6.18 -18.99 -1.50
N ALA A 260 -6.22 -18.12 -0.51
CA ALA A 260 -5.86 -16.71 -0.63
C ALA A 260 -4.40 -16.52 -1.08
N CYS A 261 -3.46 -17.32 -0.53
CA CYS A 261 -2.05 -17.21 -0.88
C CYS A 261 -1.76 -17.51 -2.37
N LEU A 262 -2.61 -18.28 -3.07
CA LEU A 262 -2.45 -18.54 -4.51
C LEU A 262 -2.60 -17.25 -5.36
N ALA A 263 -3.33 -16.26 -4.86
CA ALA A 263 -3.47 -14.98 -5.54
C ALA A 263 -2.22 -14.09 -5.42
N VAL A 264 -1.40 -14.26 -4.39
CA VAL A 264 -0.28 -13.37 -4.05
C VAL A 264 0.73 -13.18 -5.19
N PRO A 265 1.19 -14.21 -5.92
CA PRO A 265 2.12 -14.03 -7.03
C PRO A 265 1.56 -13.16 -8.15
N LEU A 266 0.30 -13.37 -8.51
CA LEU A 266 -0.37 -12.61 -9.56
C LEU A 266 -0.63 -11.17 -9.11
N THR A 267 -1.09 -10.99 -7.86
CA THR A 267 -1.25 -9.67 -7.23
C THR A 267 0.06 -8.89 -7.25
N SER A 268 1.18 -9.52 -6.88
CA SER A 268 2.50 -8.90 -6.87
C SER A 268 2.92 -8.42 -8.26
N VAL A 269 2.74 -9.25 -9.29
CA VAL A 269 3.06 -8.88 -10.68
C VAL A 269 2.15 -7.74 -11.17
N ASN A 270 0.85 -7.81 -10.94
CA ASN A 270 -0.09 -6.75 -11.29
C ASN A 270 0.25 -5.41 -10.61
N PHE A 271 0.65 -5.44 -9.33
CA PHE A 271 1.15 -4.26 -8.63
C PHE A 271 2.39 -3.68 -9.31
N LEU A 272 3.40 -4.53 -9.60
CA LEU A 272 4.62 -4.05 -10.24
C LEU A 272 4.37 -3.47 -11.62
N ILE A 273 3.47 -4.05 -12.41
CA ILE A 273 3.08 -3.49 -13.71
C ILE A 273 2.45 -2.11 -13.53
N SER A 274 1.52 -1.95 -12.59
CA SER A 274 0.88 -0.67 -12.29
C SER A 274 1.88 0.39 -11.85
N TYR A 275 2.81 0.03 -10.96
CA TYR A 275 3.89 0.92 -10.52
C TYR A 275 4.90 1.23 -11.62
N THR A 276 5.16 0.29 -12.53
CA THR A 276 6.00 0.52 -13.72
C THR A 276 5.38 1.58 -14.63
N LEU A 277 4.07 1.51 -14.88
CA LEU A 277 3.35 2.54 -15.64
C LEU A 277 3.39 3.91 -14.93
N GLN A 278 3.23 3.91 -13.61
CA GLN A 278 3.34 5.13 -12.81
C GLN A 278 4.75 5.73 -12.89
N ALA A 279 5.81 4.92 -12.82
CA ALA A 279 7.20 5.35 -12.98
C ALA A 279 7.50 5.92 -14.36
N MET A 280 6.80 5.46 -15.41
CA MET A 280 6.87 6.04 -16.76
C MET A 280 6.08 7.36 -16.91
N GLY A 281 5.50 7.90 -15.83
CA GLY A 281 4.67 9.10 -15.86
C GLY A 281 3.25 8.87 -16.42
N LYS A 282 2.85 7.60 -16.55
CA LYS A 282 1.54 7.20 -17.06
C LYS A 282 0.55 6.90 -15.90
N GLY A 283 0.41 7.88 -15.00
CA GLY A 283 -0.39 7.76 -13.79
C GLY A 283 -1.85 7.42 -14.04
N THR A 284 -2.47 7.99 -15.08
CA THR A 284 -3.87 7.69 -15.46
C THR A 284 -4.06 6.23 -15.82
N GLN A 285 -3.13 5.64 -16.59
CA GLN A 285 -3.20 4.23 -16.98
C GLN A 285 -3.04 3.30 -15.77
N SER A 286 -2.09 3.61 -14.87
CA SER A 286 -1.93 2.90 -13.59
C SER A 286 -3.21 3.00 -12.74
N ALA A 287 -3.83 4.17 -12.69
CA ALA A 287 -5.08 4.39 -11.96
C ALA A 287 -6.24 3.58 -12.54
N ILE A 288 -6.40 3.56 -13.86
CA ILE A 288 -7.43 2.75 -14.54
C ILE A 288 -7.26 1.27 -14.19
N LEU A 289 -6.03 0.73 -14.25
CA LEU A 289 -5.76 -0.67 -13.87
C LEU A 289 -6.16 -0.95 -12.43
N THR A 290 -5.76 -0.08 -11.51
CA THR A 290 -6.05 -0.27 -10.09
C THR A 290 -7.54 -0.13 -9.78
N PHE A 291 -8.21 0.85 -10.41
CA PHE A 291 -9.66 1.05 -10.30
C PHE A 291 -10.44 -0.17 -10.85
N SER A 292 -10.06 -0.63 -12.04
CA SER A 292 -10.72 -1.80 -12.67
C SER A 292 -10.54 -3.05 -11.82
N ARG A 293 -9.37 -3.25 -11.25
CA ARG A 293 -9.05 -4.39 -10.41
C ARG A 293 -9.81 -4.39 -9.09
N GLN A 294 -9.75 -3.29 -8.35
CA GLN A 294 -10.28 -3.23 -6.98
C GLN A 294 -11.77 -2.89 -6.91
N GLY A 295 -12.28 -2.10 -7.85
CA GLY A 295 -13.68 -1.68 -7.87
C GLY A 295 -14.51 -2.45 -8.87
N LEU A 296 -14.22 -2.26 -10.16
CA LEU A 296 -15.07 -2.71 -11.24
C LEU A 296 -15.16 -4.24 -11.37
N LEU A 297 -14.07 -4.94 -11.14
CA LEU A 297 -14.02 -6.40 -11.20
C LEU A 297 -14.24 -7.06 -9.85
N ASN A 298 -13.56 -6.58 -8.80
CA ASN A 298 -13.56 -7.26 -7.52
C ASN A 298 -14.94 -7.28 -6.87
N ILE A 299 -15.63 -6.13 -6.77
CA ILE A 299 -16.92 -6.06 -6.08
C ILE A 299 -18.02 -6.87 -6.77
N PRO A 300 -18.27 -6.74 -8.09
CA PRO A 300 -19.28 -7.55 -8.76
C PRO A 300 -18.95 -9.04 -8.75
N LEU A 301 -17.67 -9.40 -8.97
CA LEU A 301 -17.27 -10.81 -8.97
C LEU A 301 -17.37 -11.41 -7.56
N LEU A 302 -17.11 -10.64 -6.52
CA LEU A 302 -17.28 -11.05 -5.14
C LEU A 302 -18.75 -11.40 -4.83
N ILE A 303 -19.68 -10.54 -5.24
CA ILE A 303 -21.12 -10.78 -5.06
C ILE A 303 -21.55 -12.01 -5.87
N LEU A 304 -21.11 -12.11 -7.12
CA LEU A 304 -21.42 -13.24 -7.98
C LEU A 304 -20.88 -14.56 -7.40
N MET A 305 -19.63 -14.59 -6.97
CA MET A 305 -19.02 -15.81 -6.41
C MET A 305 -19.63 -16.19 -5.06
N ASN A 306 -20.05 -15.21 -4.26
CA ASN A 306 -20.80 -15.47 -3.04
C ASN A 306 -22.16 -16.13 -3.33
N THR A 307 -22.87 -15.70 -4.38
CA THR A 307 -24.19 -16.30 -4.74
C THR A 307 -24.05 -17.68 -5.37
N LEU A 308 -22.99 -17.95 -6.15
CA LEU A 308 -22.79 -19.20 -6.86
C LEU A 308 -22.14 -20.29 -6.02
N VAL A 309 -21.13 -19.94 -5.22
CA VAL A 309 -20.24 -20.88 -4.51
C VAL A 309 -20.31 -20.68 -2.99
N GLY A 310 -20.85 -19.56 -2.54
CA GLY A 310 -20.93 -19.22 -1.12
C GLY A 310 -19.60 -18.74 -0.54
N LEU A 311 -19.35 -19.07 0.72
CA LEU A 311 -18.22 -18.57 1.51
C LEU A 311 -16.86 -18.77 0.82
N TYR A 312 -16.58 -19.96 0.30
CA TYR A 312 -15.34 -20.23 -0.41
C TYR A 312 -15.21 -19.46 -1.73
N GLY A 313 -16.33 -19.19 -2.39
CA GLY A 313 -16.37 -18.37 -3.61
C GLY A 313 -15.80 -16.98 -3.38
N MET A 314 -16.09 -16.36 -2.22
CA MET A 314 -15.52 -15.07 -1.86
C MET A 314 -14.00 -15.10 -1.75
N ILE A 315 -13.44 -16.18 -1.23
CA ILE A 315 -11.96 -16.32 -1.09
C ILE A 315 -11.30 -16.52 -2.45
N TRP A 316 -11.93 -17.31 -3.35
CA TRP A 316 -11.46 -17.52 -4.72
C TRP A 316 -11.54 -16.25 -5.60
N THR A 317 -12.41 -15.30 -5.25
CA THR A 317 -12.61 -14.07 -6.02
C THR A 317 -11.30 -13.32 -6.25
N GLN A 318 -10.45 -13.21 -5.23
CA GLN A 318 -9.18 -12.50 -5.37
C GLN A 318 -8.29 -13.12 -6.46
N LEU A 319 -8.18 -14.46 -6.48
CA LEU A 319 -7.42 -15.15 -7.51
C LEU A 319 -7.99 -14.92 -8.91
N LEU A 320 -9.31 -15.02 -9.05
CA LEU A 320 -9.99 -14.83 -10.34
C LEU A 320 -9.79 -13.41 -10.88
N VAL A 321 -9.92 -12.40 -10.03
CA VAL A 321 -9.65 -11.00 -10.40
C VAL A 321 -8.22 -10.83 -10.90
N GLU A 322 -7.24 -11.41 -10.22
CA GLU A 322 -5.84 -11.26 -10.60
C GLU A 322 -5.51 -12.00 -11.91
N VAL A 323 -6.12 -13.16 -12.13
CA VAL A 323 -5.99 -13.91 -13.41
C VAL A 323 -6.58 -13.12 -14.58
N ILE A 324 -7.75 -12.50 -14.40
CA ILE A 324 -8.39 -11.68 -15.44
C ILE A 324 -7.58 -10.41 -15.71
N MET A 325 -7.07 -9.78 -14.67
CA MET A 325 -6.36 -8.50 -14.78
C MET A 325 -4.93 -8.62 -15.32
N LEU A 326 -4.28 -9.78 -15.16
CA LEU A 326 -2.90 -9.95 -15.59
C LEU A 326 -2.70 -9.72 -17.11
N PRO A 327 -3.50 -10.32 -18.02
CA PRO A 327 -3.43 -10.03 -19.46
C PRO A 327 -3.71 -8.57 -19.79
N VAL A 328 -4.68 -7.95 -19.12
CA VAL A 328 -5.05 -6.54 -19.31
C VAL A 328 -3.88 -5.62 -18.91
N SER A 329 -3.31 -5.86 -17.73
CA SER A 329 -2.16 -5.09 -17.22
C SER A 329 -0.95 -5.22 -18.14
N PHE A 330 -0.65 -6.44 -18.57
CA PHE A 330 0.46 -6.72 -19.48
C PHE A 330 0.26 -6.10 -20.87
N GLY A 331 -0.94 -6.21 -21.44
CA GLY A 331 -1.32 -5.58 -22.70
C GLY A 331 -1.18 -4.06 -22.66
N MET A 332 -1.64 -3.42 -21.58
CA MET A 332 -1.50 -1.99 -21.38
C MET A 332 -0.04 -1.55 -21.25
N TYR A 333 0.77 -2.33 -20.56
CA TYR A 333 2.23 -2.09 -20.49
C TYR A 333 2.90 -2.19 -21.86
N LEU A 334 2.63 -3.26 -22.64
CA LEU A 334 3.20 -3.45 -23.98
C LEU A 334 2.80 -2.31 -24.91
N HIS A 335 1.54 -1.92 -24.93
CA HIS A 335 1.04 -0.82 -25.75
C HIS A 335 1.79 0.48 -25.40
N THR A 336 1.87 0.81 -24.12
CA THR A 336 2.53 2.04 -23.63
C THR A 336 4.05 2.04 -23.89
N ALA A 337 4.70 0.89 -23.74
CA ALA A 337 6.14 0.75 -23.99
C ALA A 337 6.53 0.73 -25.48
N SER A 338 5.58 0.37 -26.38
CA SER A 338 5.82 0.34 -27.83
C SER A 338 5.57 1.69 -28.50
N ASP A 339 4.63 2.47 -28.01
CA ASP A 339 4.19 3.72 -28.63
C ASP A 339 5.30 4.77 -28.74
N LYS A 340 6.08 4.97 -27.69
CA LYS A 340 7.24 5.89 -27.72
C LYS A 340 8.47 5.33 -28.46
N SER A 341 8.64 4.02 -28.56
CA SER A 341 9.73 3.47 -29.34
C SER A 341 9.53 3.70 -30.86
N ARG A 342 8.29 3.88 -31.30
CA ARG A 342 7.94 4.25 -32.67
C ARG A 342 8.15 5.74 -32.93
N THR A 343 7.75 6.61 -31.99
CA THR A 343 7.91 8.08 -32.11
C THR A 343 9.38 8.49 -32.19
N ASN A 344 10.23 7.89 -31.36
CA ASN A 344 11.68 8.19 -31.38
C ASN A 344 12.38 7.69 -32.65
N ARG A 345 11.91 6.61 -33.28
CA ARG A 345 12.42 6.13 -34.57
C ARG A 345 12.02 7.04 -35.72
N SER A 346 10.92 7.75 -35.64
CA SER A 346 10.49 8.73 -36.66
C SER A 346 11.20 10.07 -36.53
N GLU A 347 11.62 10.47 -35.33
CA GLU A 347 12.40 11.70 -35.10
C GLU A 347 13.89 11.55 -35.46
N VAL A 348 14.47 10.34 -35.28
CA VAL A 348 15.87 10.07 -35.68
C VAL A 348 16.00 9.87 -37.21
N LYS A 349 14.89 9.68 -37.93
CA LYS A 349 14.89 9.55 -39.40
C LYS A 349 14.56 10.85 -40.12
N LYS A 350 14.28 11.95 -39.40
CA LYS A 350 14.22 13.33 -39.91
C LYS A 350 15.49 14.07 -39.51
#